data_e4d48d3b8aedfdba7caeda800cf8e2ab
#
_entry.id   e4d48d3b8aedfdba7caeda800cf8e2ab
#
_cell.length_a   1.000
_cell.length_b   1.000
_cell.length_c   1.000
_cell.angle_alpha   90.00
_cell.angle_beta   90.00
_cell.angle_gamma   90.00
#
_symmetry.space_group_name_H-M   'P 1'
#
loop_
_entity.id
_entity.type
_entity.pdbx_description
1 polymer ?
#
loop_
_entity_poly.entity_id
_entity_poly.type
_entity_poly.pdbx_seq_one_letter_code
_entity_poly.pdbx_strand_id
1 'polypeptide(L)'
;MRGHALVGLAAVALFAAAASAGAAVPTGNLLVNPGAEAAPGAADSVTQLPLPGWTVESTFTAVQYGTSGFPTLADATALGGGVSFFAGGPDGATSAATQVVDVSGAAAEIDAGKLAATLSALLGGYSGQTDHAAVTATFLNAAGAPAGAVGLPTAASTDRNLTTTLIARTASGALPVGTRQIAVRIDAIRDEGSYNDGYIDNVSLVLGAGGGAPVFHKTVVVKAISGKVRVRRPGSNDFVDLTGSEGIPLGSTVDTLAGVVELSSVPKAGGKPQAGRFYEGVFKVTQPGSVTSLALTEPLASCRGGGRSAAATKKKQRHLWGDGKGSFRTAGKYSSATVRGTKWLVKDSCAGTLTRVVRGTVTVRDKVRAKTVVVAAGKSYLAKP
;
A
#
# COMPACT_ATOMS: atom_id res chain seq x y z
N MET A 1 -33.74 15.75 -76.03
CA MET A 1 -33.37 16.33 -74.74
C MET A 1 -32.91 15.19 -73.83
N ARG A 2 -31.61 15.09 -73.58
CA ARG A 2 -31.04 14.00 -72.76
C ARG A 2 -30.62 14.60 -71.41
N GLY A 3 -31.32 14.17 -70.35
CA GLY A 3 -30.95 14.55 -68.97
C GLY A 3 -29.75 13.77 -68.43
N HIS A 4 -28.75 14.48 -67.91
CA HIS A 4 -27.63 13.91 -67.26
C HIS A 4 -27.88 13.91 -65.75
N ALA A 5 -27.90 12.73 -65.14
CA ALA A 5 -27.91 12.56 -63.67
C ALA A 5 -26.49 12.64 -63.13
N LEU A 6 -26.25 13.59 -62.25
CA LEU A 6 -25.00 13.65 -61.44
C LEU A 6 -25.14 12.70 -60.24
N VAL A 7 -24.24 11.73 -60.17
CA VAL A 7 -24.06 10.89 -58.99
C VAL A 7 -23.00 11.55 -58.12
N GLY A 8 -23.42 12.08 -56.96
CA GLY A 8 -22.51 12.62 -55.95
C GLY A 8 -21.88 11.50 -55.11
N LEU A 9 -20.55 11.33 -55.17
CA LEU A 9 -19.79 10.48 -54.28
C LEU A 9 -19.57 11.19 -52.95
N ALA A 10 -20.17 10.69 -51.88
CA ALA A 10 -19.86 11.13 -50.50
C ALA A 10 -18.61 10.38 -50.00
N ALA A 11 -17.51 11.09 -49.81
CA ALA A 11 -16.31 10.56 -49.17
C ALA A 11 -16.50 10.52 -47.66
N VAL A 12 -16.59 9.33 -47.08
CA VAL A 12 -16.57 9.13 -45.63
C VAL A 12 -15.11 9.15 -45.19
N ALA A 13 -14.71 10.25 -44.50
CA ALA A 13 -13.39 10.31 -43.84
C ALA A 13 -13.42 9.49 -42.54
N LEU A 14 -12.74 8.32 -42.54
CA LEU A 14 -12.47 7.58 -41.33
C LEU A 14 -11.36 8.33 -40.55
N PHE A 15 -11.73 8.99 -39.46
CA PHE A 15 -10.74 9.42 -38.45
C PHE A 15 -10.30 8.21 -37.65
N ALA A 16 -9.13 7.66 -37.97
CA ALA A 16 -8.44 6.75 -37.09
C ALA A 16 -7.92 7.53 -35.89
N ALA A 17 -8.56 7.36 -34.73
CA ALA A 17 -8.01 7.82 -33.46
C ALA A 17 -6.73 7.03 -33.17
N ALA A 18 -5.57 7.65 -33.32
CA ALA A 18 -4.31 7.10 -32.87
C ALA A 18 -4.41 6.96 -31.35
N ALA A 19 -4.50 5.73 -30.85
CA ALA A 19 -4.31 5.44 -29.44
C ALA A 19 -2.85 5.83 -29.10
N SER A 20 -2.69 6.93 -28.36
CA SER A 20 -1.39 7.27 -27.78
C SER A 20 -0.99 6.13 -26.86
N ALA A 21 0.09 5.41 -27.22
CA ALA A 21 0.71 4.47 -26.31
C ALA A 21 1.08 5.26 -25.04
N GLY A 22 0.40 4.99 -23.93
CA GLY A 22 0.73 5.59 -22.65
C GLY A 22 2.19 5.28 -22.31
N ALA A 23 2.98 6.29 -21.97
CA ALA A 23 4.33 6.05 -21.48
C ALA A 23 4.26 5.14 -20.25
N ALA A 24 5.23 4.25 -20.10
CA ALA A 24 5.27 3.30 -18.99
C ALA A 24 5.39 4.06 -17.66
N VAL A 25 4.66 3.60 -16.64
CA VAL A 25 4.82 4.10 -15.27
C VAL A 25 6.27 3.89 -14.85
N PRO A 26 7.00 4.95 -14.40
CA PRO A 26 8.38 4.80 -13.97
C PRO A 26 8.47 3.82 -12.79
N THR A 27 9.48 2.95 -12.83
CA THR A 27 9.70 1.91 -11.82
C THR A 27 10.95 2.18 -10.99
N GLY A 28 10.98 1.67 -9.75
CA GLY A 28 12.08 1.89 -8.82
C GLY A 28 12.00 3.23 -8.11
N ASN A 29 13.08 3.58 -7.39
CA ASN A 29 13.19 4.86 -6.71
C ASN A 29 13.38 5.98 -7.75
N LEU A 30 12.54 7.00 -7.70
CA LEU A 30 12.54 8.11 -8.65
C LEU A 30 13.52 9.24 -8.26
N LEU A 31 14.09 9.18 -7.06
CA LEU A 31 15.00 10.19 -6.56
C LEU A 31 16.44 9.93 -7.00
N VAL A 32 17.14 10.99 -7.32
CA VAL A 32 18.58 10.99 -7.57
C VAL A 32 19.31 11.20 -6.24
N ASN A 33 20.42 10.49 -6.03
CA ASN A 33 21.21 10.57 -4.81
C ASN A 33 20.39 10.47 -3.51
N PRO A 34 19.60 9.40 -3.35
CA PRO A 34 18.62 9.30 -2.26
C PRO A 34 19.24 9.02 -0.89
N GLY A 35 20.50 8.58 -0.83
CA GLY A 35 21.25 8.24 0.39
C GLY A 35 22.51 9.08 0.57
N ALA A 36 22.63 10.24 -0.11
CA ALA A 36 23.83 11.10 -0.07
C ALA A 36 25.14 10.42 -0.55
N GLU A 37 25.04 9.40 -1.41
CA GLU A 37 26.18 8.58 -1.85
C GLU A 37 26.87 9.11 -3.13
N ALA A 38 26.38 10.18 -3.76
CA ALA A 38 26.96 10.72 -5.00
C ALA A 38 28.34 11.37 -4.78
N ALA A 39 28.69 11.70 -3.55
CA ALA A 39 30.01 12.15 -3.12
C ALA A 39 30.21 11.74 -1.66
N PRO A 40 31.46 11.57 -1.18
CA PRO A 40 31.70 11.32 0.24
C PRO A 40 31.12 12.45 1.11
N GLY A 41 30.40 12.10 2.16
CA GLY A 41 29.94 13.04 3.17
C GLY A 41 31.09 13.66 3.98
N ALA A 42 30.80 14.69 4.75
CA ALA A 42 31.77 15.32 5.65
C ALA A 42 32.28 14.32 6.69
N ALA A 43 33.57 14.38 6.98
CA ALA A 43 34.20 13.59 8.05
C ALA A 43 34.20 14.33 9.40
N ASP A 44 33.44 15.42 9.50
CA ASP A 44 33.33 16.27 10.69
C ASP A 44 31.92 16.87 10.77
N SER A 45 31.64 17.66 11.81
CA SER A 45 30.36 18.30 12.07
C SER A 45 30.24 19.75 11.56
N VAL A 46 31.26 20.29 10.88
CA VAL A 46 31.27 21.71 10.48
C VAL A 46 31.33 21.92 8.98
N THR A 47 31.82 20.94 8.24
CA THR A 47 31.95 21.03 6.78
C THR A 47 30.59 20.85 6.11
N GLN A 48 30.23 21.83 5.27
CA GLN A 48 29.03 21.77 4.43
C GLN A 48 29.42 21.40 2.99
N LEU A 49 28.79 20.36 2.47
CA LEU A 49 29.07 19.81 1.15
C LEU A 49 27.88 19.99 0.20
N PRO A 50 28.13 20.22 -1.09
CA PRO A 50 27.06 20.21 -2.07
C PRO A 50 26.42 18.83 -2.17
N LEU A 51 25.11 18.79 -2.36
CA LEU A 51 24.33 17.55 -2.49
C LEU A 51 23.84 17.38 -3.93
N PRO A 52 24.58 16.65 -4.79
CA PRO A 52 24.15 16.44 -6.17
C PRO A 52 22.73 15.91 -6.29
N GLY A 53 21.91 16.54 -7.14
CA GLY A 53 20.51 16.18 -7.34
C GLY A 53 19.53 16.84 -6.39
N TRP A 54 19.99 17.57 -5.36
CA TRP A 54 19.15 18.25 -4.39
C TRP A 54 19.37 19.78 -4.40
N THR A 55 18.29 20.54 -4.28
CA THR A 55 18.35 21.98 -4.01
C THR A 55 18.38 22.18 -2.49
N VAL A 56 19.51 22.70 -1.99
CA VAL A 56 19.79 22.83 -0.56
C VAL A 56 19.36 24.19 -0.04
N GLU A 57 18.78 24.20 1.17
CA GLU A 57 18.42 25.39 1.94
C GLU A 57 19.17 25.37 3.27
N SER A 58 19.74 26.52 3.66
CA SER A 58 20.51 26.70 4.89
C SER A 58 21.75 25.78 4.95
N THR A 59 22.00 25.13 6.07
CA THR A 59 23.20 24.35 6.38
C THR A 59 23.06 22.85 6.11
N PHE A 60 22.00 22.43 5.44
CA PHE A 60 21.76 21.01 5.14
C PHE A 60 22.91 20.39 4.36
N THR A 61 23.43 19.24 4.80
CA THR A 61 24.66 18.64 4.27
C THR A 61 24.61 17.11 4.33
N ALA A 62 25.69 16.45 3.90
CA ALA A 62 25.92 15.01 4.12
C ALA A 62 27.09 14.79 5.07
N VAL A 63 26.98 13.79 5.95
CA VAL A 63 27.99 13.37 6.90
C VAL A 63 28.29 11.88 6.74
N GLN A 64 29.52 11.45 6.95
CA GLN A 64 29.89 10.04 6.91
C GLN A 64 29.41 9.32 8.17
N TYR A 65 28.91 8.10 8.01
CA TYR A 65 28.73 7.19 9.14
C TYR A 65 30.06 6.94 9.86
N GLY A 66 30.00 6.86 11.19
CA GLY A 66 31.18 6.65 12.04
C GLY A 66 31.94 7.94 12.39
N THR A 67 31.53 9.11 11.87
CA THR A 67 32.01 10.41 12.36
C THR A 67 31.64 10.55 13.84
N SER A 68 32.53 11.11 14.65
CA SER A 68 32.32 11.24 16.10
C SER A 68 31.07 12.04 16.43
N GLY A 69 30.18 11.47 17.26
CA GLY A 69 28.88 12.06 17.64
C GLY A 69 27.73 11.72 16.70
N PHE A 70 27.98 11.04 15.58
CA PHE A 70 26.97 10.66 14.59
C PHE A 70 26.68 9.15 14.59
N PRO A 71 25.69 8.67 13.83
CA PRO A 71 25.42 7.24 13.66
C PRO A 71 26.65 6.45 13.23
N THR A 72 26.81 5.25 13.75
CA THR A 72 28.01 4.42 13.59
C THR A 72 28.03 3.68 12.26
N LEU A 73 29.21 3.13 11.88
CA LEU A 73 29.33 2.20 10.75
C LEU A 73 28.53 0.91 10.96
N ALA A 74 28.32 0.52 12.23
CA ALA A 74 27.46 -0.62 12.56
C ALA A 74 25.98 -0.32 12.25
N ASP A 75 25.52 0.91 12.52
CA ASP A 75 24.19 1.38 12.12
C ASP A 75 24.05 1.38 10.60
N ALA A 76 25.03 1.93 9.85
CA ALA A 76 25.03 1.90 8.39
C ALA A 76 24.87 0.48 7.84
N THR A 77 25.65 -0.47 8.38
CA THR A 77 25.59 -1.88 7.96
C THR A 77 24.21 -2.50 8.26
N ALA A 78 23.69 -2.26 9.47
CA ALA A 78 22.41 -2.84 9.91
C ALA A 78 21.21 -2.28 9.12
N LEU A 79 21.29 -1.01 8.69
CA LEU A 79 20.21 -0.29 8.03
C LEU A 79 20.33 -0.26 6.49
N GLY A 80 21.48 -0.70 5.95
CA GLY A 80 21.79 -0.56 4.52
C GLY A 80 22.04 0.89 4.12
N GLY A 81 22.57 1.72 5.03
CA GLY A 81 22.75 3.16 4.89
C GLY A 81 23.97 3.60 4.04
N GLY A 82 24.77 2.67 3.51
CA GLY A 82 25.93 3.05 2.70
C GLY A 82 27.07 3.69 3.51
N VAL A 83 27.68 4.77 2.97
CA VAL A 83 28.82 5.46 3.56
C VAL A 83 28.42 6.78 4.21
N SER A 84 27.38 7.42 3.71
CA SER A 84 26.96 8.78 4.08
C SER A 84 25.46 8.82 4.41
N PHE A 85 25.02 9.87 5.07
CA PHE A 85 23.61 10.21 5.32
C PHE A 85 23.42 11.71 5.31
N PHE A 86 22.20 12.21 5.17
CA PHE A 86 21.87 13.64 5.25
C PHE A 86 21.74 14.08 6.70
N ALA A 87 22.23 15.29 7.01
CA ALA A 87 22.15 15.92 8.31
C ALA A 87 21.81 17.41 8.19
N GLY A 88 21.22 17.98 9.23
CA GLY A 88 20.80 19.38 9.25
C GLY A 88 21.95 20.39 9.23
N GLY A 89 23.14 19.98 9.67
CA GLY A 89 24.34 20.83 9.64
C GLY A 89 24.50 21.76 10.86
N PRO A 90 25.59 22.51 10.88
CA PRO A 90 25.86 23.45 11.99
C PRO A 90 24.93 24.65 11.95
N ASP A 91 24.63 25.23 13.14
CA ASP A 91 24.01 26.53 13.36
C ASP A 91 22.58 26.77 12.81
N GLY A 92 22.04 25.88 11.99
CA GLY A 92 20.70 26.04 11.40
C GLY A 92 19.58 25.52 12.33
N ALA A 93 18.62 26.35 12.74
CA ALA A 93 17.42 25.87 13.45
C ALA A 93 16.55 24.99 12.54
N THR A 94 16.49 25.33 11.26
CA THR A 94 15.85 24.52 10.23
C THR A 94 16.71 24.55 8.99
N SER A 95 16.97 23.40 8.41
CA SER A 95 17.66 23.27 7.13
C SER A 95 16.97 22.19 6.29
N ALA A 96 17.08 22.27 4.97
CA ALA A 96 16.33 21.39 4.10
C ALA A 96 17.00 21.14 2.76
N ALA A 97 16.51 20.10 2.08
CA ALA A 97 16.77 19.92 0.66
C ALA A 97 15.52 19.46 -0.08
N THR A 98 15.41 19.84 -1.36
CA THR A 98 14.23 19.54 -2.18
C THR A 98 14.66 18.96 -3.52
N GLN A 99 13.90 17.98 -4.00
CA GLN A 99 14.02 17.44 -5.35
C GLN A 99 12.64 17.35 -6.00
N VAL A 100 12.52 17.80 -7.25
CA VAL A 100 11.26 17.74 -8.02
C VAL A 100 11.39 16.65 -9.08
N VAL A 101 10.44 15.71 -9.05
CA VAL A 101 10.35 14.60 -10.00
C VAL A 101 9.20 14.84 -10.96
N ASP A 102 9.46 14.80 -12.26
CA ASP A 102 8.43 14.83 -13.31
C ASP A 102 7.77 13.44 -13.44
N VAL A 103 6.46 13.39 -13.30
CA VAL A 103 5.63 12.20 -13.46
C VAL A 103 4.60 12.35 -14.58
N SER A 104 4.76 13.36 -15.44
CA SER A 104 3.84 13.65 -16.55
C SER A 104 3.74 12.50 -17.56
N GLY A 105 4.81 11.69 -17.70
CA GLY A 105 4.80 10.47 -18.50
C GLY A 105 3.76 9.43 -18.04
N ALA A 106 3.35 9.46 -16.77
CA ALA A 106 2.32 8.58 -16.20
C ALA A 106 0.93 9.25 -16.10
N ALA A 107 0.72 10.39 -16.79
CA ALA A 107 -0.49 11.21 -16.67
C ALA A 107 -1.80 10.41 -16.86
N ALA A 108 -1.84 9.50 -17.83
CA ALA A 108 -3.03 8.71 -18.12
C ALA A 108 -3.44 7.80 -16.94
N GLU A 109 -2.48 7.15 -16.30
CA GLU A 109 -2.69 6.30 -15.13
C GLU A 109 -3.01 7.12 -13.88
N ILE A 110 -2.38 8.28 -13.72
CA ILE A 110 -2.67 9.24 -12.63
C ILE A 110 -4.12 9.74 -12.76
N ASP A 111 -4.50 10.22 -13.93
CA ASP A 111 -5.84 10.77 -14.17
C ASP A 111 -6.94 9.71 -14.12
N ALA A 112 -6.57 8.46 -14.38
CA ALA A 112 -7.45 7.31 -14.16
C ALA A 112 -7.54 6.89 -12.66
N GLY A 113 -6.83 7.56 -11.74
CA GLY A 113 -6.80 7.24 -10.32
C GLY A 113 -6.15 5.89 -9.99
N LYS A 114 -5.25 5.41 -10.86
CA LYS A 114 -4.64 4.07 -10.73
C LYS A 114 -3.32 4.06 -9.99
N LEU A 115 -2.74 5.22 -9.67
CA LEU A 115 -1.42 5.32 -9.07
C LEU A 115 -1.43 5.88 -7.65
N ALA A 116 -0.49 5.40 -6.84
CA ALA A 116 -0.11 5.96 -5.57
C ALA A 116 1.41 6.16 -5.52
N ALA A 117 1.83 7.13 -4.70
CA ALA A 117 3.21 7.29 -4.30
C ALA A 117 3.44 6.58 -2.96
N THR A 118 4.51 5.81 -2.87
CA THR A 118 5.06 5.31 -1.61
C THR A 118 6.34 6.06 -1.32
N LEU A 119 6.35 6.75 -0.19
CA LEU A 119 7.49 7.48 0.35
C LEU A 119 8.07 6.66 1.50
N SER A 120 9.38 6.50 1.54
CA SER A 120 10.08 5.88 2.66
C SER A 120 11.44 6.53 2.89
N ALA A 121 11.92 6.47 4.12
CA ALA A 121 13.28 6.91 4.48
C ALA A 121 13.69 6.28 5.81
N LEU A 122 14.97 6.33 6.11
CA LEU A 122 15.51 6.21 7.45
C LEU A 122 15.53 7.60 8.07
N LEU A 123 14.89 7.78 9.23
CA LEU A 123 14.82 9.04 9.96
C LEU A 123 15.43 8.87 11.35
N GLY A 124 16.21 9.86 11.79
CA GLY A 124 16.92 9.76 13.05
C GLY A 124 17.27 11.08 13.71
N GLY A 125 18.16 11.01 14.67
CA GLY A 125 18.67 12.12 15.45
C GLY A 125 19.66 11.68 16.52
N TYR A 126 20.16 12.64 17.29
CA TYR A 126 21.19 12.41 18.29
C TYR A 126 20.60 12.04 19.66
N SER A 127 21.06 10.95 20.26
CA SER A 127 20.77 10.53 21.63
C SER A 127 19.29 10.74 22.02
N GLY A 128 19.02 11.33 23.18
CA GLY A 128 17.68 11.67 23.67
C GLY A 128 17.13 13.01 23.21
N GLN A 129 17.86 13.77 22.36
CA GLN A 129 17.41 15.08 21.88
C GLN A 129 16.12 14.99 21.06
N THR A 130 15.35 16.07 21.06
CA THR A 130 14.09 16.21 20.32
C THR A 130 14.29 16.67 18.88
N ASP A 131 15.51 17.00 18.47
CA ASP A 131 15.87 17.23 17.09
C ASP A 131 15.36 16.09 16.21
N HIS A 132 14.79 16.43 15.07
CA HIS A 132 14.12 15.46 14.24
C HIS A 132 14.17 15.78 12.75
N ALA A 133 13.86 14.79 11.96
CA ALA A 133 13.71 14.90 10.53
C ALA A 133 12.25 14.76 10.10
N ALA A 134 11.85 15.49 9.06
CA ALA A 134 10.58 15.33 8.38
C ALA A 134 10.82 15.11 6.87
N VAL A 135 10.05 14.23 6.25
CA VAL A 135 10.11 14.02 4.79
C VAL A 135 8.70 14.05 4.24
N THR A 136 8.49 14.90 3.23
CA THR A 136 7.18 15.10 2.60
C THR A 136 7.29 15.07 1.09
N ALA A 137 6.41 14.32 0.44
CA ALA A 137 6.21 14.35 -1.00
C ALA A 137 4.93 15.13 -1.31
N THR A 138 5.05 16.31 -1.89
CA THR A 138 3.92 17.16 -2.30
C THR A 138 3.59 16.90 -3.76
N PHE A 139 2.35 16.57 -4.06
CA PHE A 139 1.86 16.33 -5.41
C PHE A 139 1.48 17.65 -6.06
N LEU A 140 2.08 17.97 -7.21
CA LEU A 140 1.89 19.23 -7.92
C LEU A 140 1.15 18.98 -9.24
N ASN A 141 0.21 19.85 -9.57
CA ASN A 141 -0.45 19.83 -10.87
C ASN A 141 0.44 20.44 -11.98
N ALA A 142 -0.06 20.52 -13.20
CA ALA A 142 0.69 21.07 -14.35
C ALA A 142 1.08 22.55 -14.18
N ALA A 143 0.40 23.30 -13.33
CA ALA A 143 0.74 24.69 -13.01
C ALA A 143 1.70 24.83 -11.81
N GLY A 144 2.19 23.70 -11.26
CA GLY A 144 3.04 23.67 -10.08
C GLY A 144 2.30 23.90 -8.76
N ALA A 145 0.96 23.95 -8.77
CA ALA A 145 0.16 24.15 -7.56
C ALA A 145 -0.03 22.82 -6.81
N PRO A 146 0.02 22.82 -5.46
CA PRO A 146 -0.21 21.64 -4.64
C PRO A 146 -1.62 21.08 -4.82
N ALA A 147 -1.72 19.76 -5.01
CA ALA A 147 -2.97 19.01 -5.14
C ALA A 147 -3.14 17.96 -4.02
N GLY A 148 -2.11 17.72 -3.23
CA GLY A 148 -2.09 16.78 -2.12
C GLY A 148 -0.67 16.50 -1.66
N ALA A 149 -0.51 15.71 -0.61
CA ALA A 149 0.81 15.33 -0.10
C ALA A 149 0.76 14.01 0.66
N VAL A 150 1.93 13.39 0.81
CA VAL A 150 2.19 12.29 1.75
C VAL A 150 3.44 12.63 2.56
N GLY A 151 3.34 12.57 3.89
CA GLY A 151 4.46 12.79 4.81
C GLY A 151 4.78 11.53 5.60
N LEU A 152 6.05 11.35 5.95
CA LEU A 152 6.47 10.26 6.82
C LEU A 152 6.11 10.56 8.29
N PRO A 153 5.76 9.54 9.09
CA PRO A 153 5.68 9.69 10.54
C PRO A 153 7.06 10.08 11.10
N THR A 154 7.10 11.00 12.04
CA THR A 154 8.35 11.40 12.72
C THR A 154 9.01 10.23 13.43
N ALA A 155 10.34 10.30 13.59
CA ALA A 155 11.14 9.38 14.39
C ALA A 155 11.52 10.08 15.71
N ALA A 156 10.64 10.01 16.71
CA ALA A 156 10.91 10.59 18.02
C ALA A 156 12.13 9.94 18.71
N SER A 157 12.79 10.64 19.63
CA SER A 157 13.93 10.08 20.39
C SER A 157 13.56 8.80 21.13
N THR A 158 12.34 8.70 21.65
CA THR A 158 11.81 7.49 22.31
C THR A 158 11.65 6.30 21.35
N ASP A 159 11.33 6.55 20.06
CA ASP A 159 11.25 5.48 19.06
C ASP A 159 12.64 4.89 18.75
N ARG A 160 13.69 5.68 18.94
CA ARG A 160 15.11 5.32 18.80
C ARG A 160 15.74 4.79 20.09
N ASN A 161 14.95 4.54 21.13
CA ASN A 161 15.43 4.17 22.47
C ASN A 161 16.47 5.16 23.05
N LEU A 162 16.33 6.44 22.76
CA LEU A 162 17.24 7.53 23.17
C LEU A 162 18.68 7.34 22.66
N THR A 163 18.85 6.66 21.52
CA THR A 163 20.18 6.41 20.91
C THR A 163 20.37 7.26 19.66
N THR A 164 21.66 7.53 19.33
CA THR A 164 22.04 8.16 18.06
C THR A 164 21.95 7.10 16.95
N THR A 165 20.85 7.08 16.22
CA THR A 165 20.59 6.13 15.13
C THR A 165 19.44 6.61 14.24
N LEU A 166 19.17 5.85 13.19
CA LEU A 166 18.02 6.07 12.31
C LEU A 166 17.07 4.86 12.36
N ILE A 167 15.82 5.09 12.06
CA ILE A 167 14.78 4.05 11.99
C ILE A 167 13.94 4.22 10.73
N ALA A 168 13.48 3.11 10.16
CA ALA A 168 12.71 3.13 8.93
C ALA A 168 11.30 3.70 9.14
N ARG A 169 10.89 4.57 8.22
CA ARG A 169 9.54 5.10 8.12
C ARG A 169 9.02 4.92 6.69
N THR A 170 7.74 4.70 6.56
CA THR A 170 7.07 4.59 5.26
C THR A 170 5.64 5.12 5.34
N ALA A 171 5.19 5.74 4.25
CA ALA A 171 3.82 6.18 4.06
C ALA A 171 3.45 6.09 2.58
N SER A 172 2.16 5.96 2.29
CA SER A 172 1.67 5.92 0.91
C SER A 172 0.42 6.76 0.77
N GLY A 173 0.27 7.40 -0.38
CA GLY A 173 -0.90 8.20 -0.72
C GLY A 173 -1.26 8.07 -2.19
N ALA A 174 -2.58 8.05 -2.50
CA ALA A 174 -3.04 8.10 -3.89
C ALA A 174 -2.60 9.40 -4.55
N LEU A 175 -2.16 9.34 -5.80
CA LEU A 175 -1.90 10.55 -6.58
C LEU A 175 -3.23 11.19 -6.99
N PRO A 176 -3.47 12.47 -6.64
CA PRO A 176 -4.63 13.21 -7.14
C PRO A 176 -4.63 13.29 -8.66
N VAL A 177 -5.83 13.29 -9.24
CA VAL A 177 -6.02 13.57 -10.67
C VAL A 177 -5.37 14.92 -11.01
N GLY A 178 -4.68 14.99 -12.13
CA GLY A 178 -3.97 16.19 -12.55
C GLY A 178 -2.57 16.35 -11.99
N THR A 179 -2.07 15.43 -11.14
CA THR A 179 -0.66 15.46 -10.70
C THR A 179 0.27 15.28 -11.89
N ARG A 180 1.31 16.13 -12.00
CA ARG A 180 2.33 16.08 -13.06
C ARG A 180 3.75 16.10 -12.51
N GLN A 181 3.94 16.58 -11.30
CA GLN A 181 5.22 16.60 -10.60
C GLN A 181 5.04 16.19 -9.15
N ILE A 182 6.11 15.71 -8.53
CA ILE A 182 6.17 15.41 -7.09
C ILE A 182 7.41 16.11 -6.53
N ALA A 183 7.20 17.08 -5.63
CA ALA A 183 8.28 17.72 -4.90
C ALA A 183 8.53 16.94 -3.61
N VAL A 184 9.70 16.30 -3.51
CA VAL A 184 10.13 15.65 -2.26
C VAL A 184 11.01 16.63 -1.50
N ARG A 185 10.58 17.00 -0.30
CA ARG A 185 11.30 17.86 0.63
C ARG A 185 11.72 17.05 1.84
N ILE A 186 12.97 17.19 2.21
CA ILE A 186 13.55 16.66 3.45
C ILE A 186 13.94 17.84 4.33
N ASP A 187 13.43 17.87 5.55
CA ASP A 187 13.68 18.92 6.54
C ASP A 187 14.39 18.31 7.75
N ALA A 188 15.41 19.00 8.24
CA ALA A 188 16.03 18.77 9.53
C ALA A 188 15.68 19.94 10.46
N ILE A 189 15.17 19.64 11.65
CA ILE A 189 14.64 20.59 12.62
C ILE A 189 15.39 20.41 13.92
N ARG A 190 16.05 21.50 14.38
CA ARG A 190 16.77 21.55 15.64
C ARG A 190 15.88 22.17 16.72
N ASP A 191 15.70 21.44 17.78
CA ASP A 191 15.02 21.88 19.00
C ASP A 191 16.02 22.11 20.15
N GLU A 192 17.18 21.41 20.12
CA GLU A 192 18.18 21.43 21.19
C GLU A 192 19.61 21.56 20.64
N GLY A 193 20.56 21.94 21.50
CA GLY A 193 21.98 21.97 21.13
C GLY A 193 22.37 23.05 20.13
N SER A 194 23.54 22.88 19.51
CA SER A 194 24.11 23.81 18.52
C SER A 194 24.18 23.22 17.11
N TYR A 195 24.17 21.90 16.95
CA TYR A 195 24.09 21.20 15.68
C TYR A 195 22.65 20.75 15.41
N ASN A 196 22.21 20.76 14.17
CA ASN A 196 20.91 20.27 13.77
C ASN A 196 20.99 18.76 13.52
N ASP A 197 20.58 17.99 14.49
CA ASP A 197 20.68 16.53 14.53
C ASP A 197 19.48 15.83 13.87
N GLY A 198 18.77 16.48 12.98
CA GLY A 198 17.82 15.82 12.09
C GLY A 198 18.57 14.99 11.04
N TYR A 199 18.55 13.65 11.17
CA TYR A 199 19.24 12.72 10.27
C TYR A 199 18.27 12.03 9.33
N ILE A 200 18.66 11.94 8.04
CA ILE A 200 17.85 11.32 7.00
C ILE A 200 18.74 10.46 6.11
N ASP A 201 18.26 9.27 5.72
CA ASP A 201 18.96 8.43 4.76
C ASP A 201 17.99 7.57 3.95
N ASN A 202 18.47 7.04 2.83
CA ASN A 202 17.74 6.11 1.98
C ASN A 202 16.32 6.59 1.62
N VAL A 203 16.20 7.87 1.23
CA VAL A 203 14.90 8.44 0.82
C VAL A 203 14.43 7.76 -0.45
N SER A 204 13.23 7.27 -0.48
CA SER A 204 12.68 6.58 -1.64
C SER A 204 11.30 7.08 -1.98
N LEU A 205 11.10 7.43 -3.24
CA LEU A 205 9.81 7.73 -3.84
C LEU A 205 9.54 6.72 -4.96
N VAL A 206 8.54 5.88 -4.79
CA VAL A 206 8.16 4.87 -5.78
C VAL A 206 6.71 5.07 -6.18
N LEU A 207 6.44 5.06 -7.49
CA LEU A 207 5.08 4.98 -8.00
C LEU A 207 4.67 3.52 -8.17
N GLY A 208 3.48 3.19 -7.71
CA GLY A 208 2.92 1.86 -7.84
C GLY A 208 1.43 1.90 -8.13
N ALA A 209 0.83 0.74 -8.34
CA ALA A 209 -0.60 0.65 -8.44
C ALA A 209 -1.25 1.29 -7.21
N GLY A 210 -2.01 2.35 -7.42
CA GLY A 210 -2.65 3.12 -6.38
C GLY A 210 -3.74 2.30 -5.71
N GLY A 211 -3.51 1.96 -4.45
CA GLY A 211 -4.61 1.69 -3.56
C GLY A 211 -5.32 3.01 -3.25
N GLY A 212 -6.05 3.57 -4.21
CA GLY A 212 -6.96 4.68 -3.93
C GLY A 212 -7.87 4.30 -2.76
N ALA A 213 -8.42 5.29 -2.04
CA ALA A 213 -9.40 5.01 -0.99
C ALA A 213 -10.47 4.02 -1.53
N PRO A 214 -10.93 3.07 -0.71
CA PRO A 214 -11.94 2.12 -1.16
C PRO A 214 -13.19 2.87 -1.59
N VAL A 215 -13.74 2.52 -2.75
CA VAL A 215 -14.93 3.15 -3.31
C VAL A 215 -16.11 2.20 -3.16
N PHE A 216 -17.18 2.72 -2.54
CA PHE A 216 -18.40 1.94 -2.31
C PHE A 216 -18.93 1.31 -3.61
N HIS A 217 -19.22 0.02 -3.57
CA HIS A 217 -19.66 -0.81 -4.70
C HIS A 217 -18.73 -0.87 -5.91
N LYS A 218 -17.48 -0.35 -5.81
CA LYS A 218 -16.50 -0.40 -6.91
C LYS A 218 -15.22 -1.10 -6.53
N THR A 219 -14.55 -0.64 -5.46
CA THR A 219 -13.21 -1.13 -5.08
C THR A 219 -13.09 -1.35 -3.59
N VAL A 220 -12.18 -2.23 -3.22
CA VAL A 220 -11.60 -2.35 -1.88
C VAL A 220 -10.10 -2.11 -1.96
N VAL A 221 -9.48 -1.71 -0.86
CA VAL A 221 -8.02 -1.59 -0.78
C VAL A 221 -7.48 -2.80 -0.03
N VAL A 222 -6.47 -3.44 -0.58
CA VAL A 222 -5.75 -4.55 0.03
C VAL A 222 -4.29 -4.17 0.25
N LYS A 223 -3.74 -4.56 1.40
CA LYS A 223 -2.33 -4.32 1.77
C LYS A 223 -1.74 -5.61 2.31
N ALA A 224 -0.64 -6.07 1.74
CA ALA A 224 0.13 -7.17 2.30
C ALA A 224 0.73 -6.72 3.65
N ILE A 225 0.46 -7.47 4.72
CA ILE A 225 0.97 -7.20 6.07
C ILE A 225 2.18 -8.08 6.37
N SER A 226 2.14 -9.34 5.93
CA SER A 226 3.26 -10.27 6.06
C SER A 226 3.10 -11.43 5.08
N GLY A 227 4.21 -12.08 4.77
CA GLY A 227 4.23 -13.23 3.87
C GLY A 227 3.85 -12.87 2.44
N LYS A 228 3.46 -13.89 1.66
CA LYS A 228 3.10 -13.76 0.26
C LYS A 228 1.60 -13.67 0.08
N VAL A 229 1.12 -12.54 -0.45
CA VAL A 229 -0.28 -12.32 -0.82
C VAL A 229 -0.36 -12.13 -2.34
N ARG A 230 -1.37 -12.72 -2.99
CA ARG A 230 -1.58 -12.59 -4.43
C ARG A 230 -3.00 -12.16 -4.74
N VAL A 231 -3.16 -11.42 -5.82
CA VAL A 231 -4.47 -10.93 -6.28
C VAL A 231 -4.71 -11.35 -7.73
N ARG A 232 -5.92 -11.84 -8.00
CA ARG A 232 -6.41 -12.09 -9.36
C ARG A 232 -7.62 -11.19 -9.61
N ARG A 233 -7.49 -10.29 -10.58
CA ARG A 233 -8.57 -9.36 -10.96
C ARG A 233 -9.67 -10.05 -11.77
N PRO A 234 -10.89 -9.50 -11.80
CA PRO A 234 -11.95 -9.98 -12.69
C PRO A 234 -11.47 -9.97 -14.15
N GLY A 235 -11.79 -11.03 -14.88
CA GLY A 235 -11.37 -11.18 -16.30
C GLY A 235 -9.94 -11.66 -16.50
N SER A 236 -9.11 -11.77 -15.45
CA SER A 236 -7.77 -12.37 -15.51
C SER A 236 -7.79 -13.82 -15.02
N ASN A 237 -6.92 -14.65 -15.60
CA ASN A 237 -6.65 -15.99 -15.11
C ASN A 237 -5.46 -16.07 -14.16
N ASP A 238 -4.62 -15.03 -14.12
CA ASP A 238 -3.35 -15.03 -13.42
C ASP A 238 -3.44 -14.33 -12.06
N PHE A 239 -2.73 -14.90 -11.08
CA PHE A 239 -2.48 -14.26 -9.80
C PHE A 239 -1.20 -13.42 -9.87
N VAL A 240 -1.28 -12.16 -9.48
CA VAL A 240 -0.16 -11.23 -9.37
C VAL A 240 0.19 -11.01 -7.89
N ASP A 241 1.47 -10.99 -7.56
CA ASP A 241 1.94 -10.73 -6.21
C ASP A 241 1.57 -9.30 -5.76
N LEU A 242 1.04 -9.18 -4.55
CA LEU A 242 0.73 -7.90 -3.93
C LEU A 242 1.99 -7.39 -3.19
N THR A 243 2.64 -6.38 -3.73
CA THR A 243 3.90 -5.82 -3.19
C THR A 243 3.71 -4.63 -2.25
N GLY A 244 2.49 -4.13 -2.12
CA GLY A 244 2.19 -2.94 -1.30
C GLY A 244 0.71 -2.81 -0.97
N SER A 245 0.21 -1.58 -0.95
CA SER A 245 -1.22 -1.28 -0.82
C SER A 245 -1.82 -1.05 -2.20
N GLU A 246 -2.91 -1.73 -2.52
CA GLU A 246 -3.51 -1.71 -3.85
C GLU A 246 -5.03 -1.65 -3.81
N GLY A 247 -5.63 -0.78 -4.64
CA GLY A 247 -7.06 -0.78 -4.92
C GLY A 247 -7.43 -1.88 -5.91
N ILE A 248 -8.27 -2.82 -5.50
CA ILE A 248 -8.73 -3.90 -6.37
C ILE A 248 -10.24 -3.78 -6.61
N PRO A 249 -10.71 -4.04 -7.84
CA PRO A 249 -12.14 -4.01 -8.14
C PRO A 249 -12.87 -5.13 -7.41
N LEU A 250 -14.13 -4.89 -7.07
CA LEU A 250 -15.00 -5.96 -6.58
C LEU A 250 -15.08 -7.09 -7.62
N GLY A 251 -15.14 -8.33 -7.15
CA GLY A 251 -15.03 -9.51 -7.99
C GLY A 251 -13.61 -10.08 -8.07
N SER A 252 -12.59 -9.36 -7.58
CA SER A 252 -11.23 -9.88 -7.45
C SER A 252 -11.15 -11.05 -6.47
N THR A 253 -10.20 -11.95 -6.72
CA THR A 253 -9.86 -13.06 -5.81
C THR A 253 -8.52 -12.75 -5.14
N VAL A 254 -8.46 -12.90 -3.82
CA VAL A 254 -7.26 -12.68 -2.99
C VAL A 254 -6.81 -14.04 -2.43
N ASP A 255 -5.54 -14.36 -2.61
CA ASP A 255 -4.89 -15.56 -2.09
C ASP A 255 -3.98 -15.15 -0.92
N THR A 256 -4.29 -15.65 0.27
CA THR A 256 -3.58 -15.41 1.52
C THR A 256 -3.09 -16.70 2.17
N LEU A 257 -2.91 -17.79 1.39
CA LEU A 257 -2.44 -19.08 1.91
C LEU A 257 -1.06 -19.01 2.56
N ALA A 258 -0.22 -18.09 2.07
CA ALA A 258 1.15 -17.90 2.55
C ALA A 258 1.39 -16.49 3.11
N GLY A 259 0.34 -15.75 3.46
CA GLY A 259 0.48 -14.39 3.96
C GLY A 259 -0.76 -13.84 4.65
N VAL A 260 -0.64 -12.63 5.14
CA VAL A 260 -1.70 -11.87 5.81
C VAL A 260 -2.01 -10.63 5.00
N VAL A 261 -3.27 -10.40 4.65
CA VAL A 261 -3.75 -9.20 3.99
C VAL A 261 -4.59 -8.34 4.95
N GLU A 262 -4.39 -7.04 4.93
CA GLU A 262 -5.35 -6.08 5.46
C GLU A 262 -6.24 -5.61 4.30
N LEU A 263 -7.55 -5.75 4.47
CA LEU A 263 -8.54 -5.33 3.49
C LEU A 263 -9.37 -4.19 4.07
N SER A 264 -9.37 -3.06 3.37
CA SER A 264 -10.16 -1.88 3.70
C SER A 264 -11.31 -1.70 2.71
N SER A 265 -12.47 -1.34 3.22
CA SER A 265 -13.68 -1.06 2.43
C SER A 265 -14.51 0.05 3.05
N VAL A 266 -15.42 0.66 2.29
CA VAL A 266 -16.38 1.64 2.82
C VAL A 266 -17.79 1.04 2.81
N PRO A 267 -18.56 1.13 3.92
CA PRO A 267 -19.89 0.53 4.01
C PRO A 267 -20.98 1.34 3.31
N LYS A 268 -20.69 2.59 2.91
CA LYS A 268 -21.58 3.48 2.17
C LYS A 268 -20.77 4.54 1.42
N ALA A 269 -21.36 5.16 0.40
CA ALA A 269 -20.74 6.27 -0.32
C ALA A 269 -20.35 7.40 0.66
N GLY A 270 -19.12 7.93 0.55
CA GLY A 270 -18.58 8.95 1.44
C GLY A 270 -18.40 8.50 2.92
N GLY A 271 -18.57 7.21 3.22
CA GLY A 271 -18.41 6.67 4.57
C GLY A 271 -16.95 6.52 4.97
N LYS A 272 -16.70 6.44 6.28
CA LYS A 272 -15.36 6.14 6.80
C LYS A 272 -14.96 4.71 6.44
N PRO A 273 -13.70 4.48 6.01
CA PRO A 273 -13.18 3.15 5.79
C PRO A 273 -13.21 2.29 7.04
N GLN A 274 -13.45 1.00 6.84
CA GLN A 274 -13.35 -0.06 7.83
C GLN A 274 -12.32 -1.08 7.35
N ALA A 275 -11.56 -1.70 8.26
CA ALA A 275 -10.51 -2.64 7.92
C ALA A 275 -10.58 -3.93 8.71
N GLY A 276 -10.10 -5.01 8.09
CA GLY A 276 -9.93 -6.31 8.71
C GLY A 276 -8.76 -7.05 8.10
N ARG A 277 -8.11 -7.92 8.89
CA ARG A 277 -7.02 -8.80 8.46
C ARG A 277 -7.55 -10.18 8.15
N PHE A 278 -7.10 -10.74 7.02
CA PHE A 278 -7.54 -12.04 6.52
C PHE A 278 -6.33 -12.86 6.13
N TYR A 279 -6.35 -14.17 6.46
CA TYR A 279 -5.21 -15.06 6.26
C TYR A 279 -5.62 -16.53 6.17
N GLU A 280 -4.72 -17.36 5.65
CA GLU A 280 -4.86 -18.81 5.49
C GLU A 280 -6.01 -19.24 4.58
N GLY A 281 -6.29 -18.47 3.50
CA GLY A 281 -7.37 -18.85 2.58
C GLY A 281 -7.34 -18.10 1.26
N VAL A 282 -8.17 -18.55 0.32
CA VAL A 282 -8.42 -17.87 -0.95
C VAL A 282 -9.89 -17.48 -1.02
N PHE A 283 -10.15 -16.20 -1.28
CA PHE A 283 -11.49 -15.66 -1.27
C PHE A 283 -11.75 -14.64 -2.37
N LYS A 284 -12.98 -14.60 -2.85
CA LYS A 284 -13.48 -13.57 -3.77
C LYS A 284 -14.15 -12.45 -2.98
N VAL A 285 -13.80 -11.21 -3.31
CA VAL A 285 -14.35 -10.02 -2.65
C VAL A 285 -15.55 -9.49 -3.41
N THR A 286 -16.67 -9.30 -2.70
CA THR A 286 -17.90 -8.66 -3.22
C THR A 286 -18.47 -7.72 -2.17
N GLN A 287 -19.38 -6.84 -2.56
CA GLN A 287 -20.04 -5.94 -1.62
C GLN A 287 -21.54 -5.78 -1.96
N PRO A 288 -22.38 -6.79 -1.62
CA PRO A 288 -23.83 -6.66 -1.76
C PRO A 288 -24.38 -5.78 -0.62
N GLY A 289 -24.64 -4.49 -0.92
CA GLY A 289 -25.04 -3.48 0.07
C GLY A 289 -23.88 -3.01 0.95
N SER A 290 -24.11 -2.75 2.22
CA SER A 290 -23.12 -2.17 3.15
C SER A 290 -22.09 -3.17 3.71
N VAL A 291 -22.24 -4.47 3.43
CA VAL A 291 -21.36 -5.52 3.96
C VAL A 291 -20.37 -5.99 2.92
N THR A 292 -19.08 -5.94 3.26
CA THR A 292 -18.03 -6.52 2.40
C THR A 292 -17.99 -8.03 2.61
N SER A 293 -18.24 -8.79 1.54
CA SER A 293 -18.38 -10.25 1.57
C SER A 293 -17.15 -10.93 0.94
N LEU A 294 -16.58 -11.88 1.67
CA LEU A 294 -15.41 -12.67 1.32
C LEU A 294 -15.84 -14.12 1.15
N ALA A 295 -16.04 -14.55 -0.08
CA ALA A 295 -16.49 -15.91 -0.39
C ALA A 295 -15.31 -16.84 -0.64
N LEU A 296 -15.24 -17.97 0.08
CA LEU A 296 -14.20 -18.99 -0.13
C LEU A 296 -14.30 -19.57 -1.54
N THR A 297 -13.19 -19.58 -2.29
CA THR A 297 -13.16 -19.98 -3.72
C THR A 297 -12.33 -21.21 -4.03
N GLU A 298 -11.48 -21.70 -3.11
CA GLU A 298 -10.68 -22.89 -3.34
C GLU A 298 -11.61 -24.09 -3.68
N PRO A 299 -11.30 -24.86 -4.74
CA PRO A 299 -12.09 -26.01 -5.11
C PRO A 299 -11.98 -27.12 -4.03
N LEU A 300 -13.12 -27.61 -3.59
CA LEU A 300 -13.19 -28.75 -2.66
C LEU A 300 -13.26 -30.09 -3.42
N ALA A 301 -12.65 -31.13 -2.85
CA ALA A 301 -12.84 -32.49 -3.31
C ALA A 301 -14.30 -32.93 -3.22
N SER A 302 -14.74 -33.84 -4.09
CA SER A 302 -16.06 -34.45 -3.99
C SER A 302 -16.20 -35.19 -2.64
N CYS A 303 -17.31 -34.98 -1.96
CA CYS A 303 -17.63 -35.65 -0.70
C CYS A 303 -18.27 -37.04 -0.90
N ARG A 304 -18.63 -37.40 -2.15
CA ARG A 304 -19.10 -38.76 -2.50
C ARG A 304 -17.92 -39.60 -2.94
N GLY A 305 -17.69 -40.72 -2.26
CA GLY A 305 -16.58 -41.63 -2.54
C GLY A 305 -16.70 -42.26 -3.92
N GLY A 306 -15.56 -42.58 -4.54
CA GLY A 306 -15.43 -43.46 -5.69
C GLY A 306 -15.14 -42.74 -7.01
N GLY A 307 -13.88 -42.71 -7.38
CA GLY A 307 -13.37 -42.32 -8.70
C GLY A 307 -11.89 -42.00 -8.62
N ARG A 308 -11.00 -42.96 -8.90
CA ARG A 308 -9.60 -42.70 -9.16
C ARG A 308 -9.51 -41.91 -10.46
N SER A 309 -9.50 -40.58 -10.36
CA SER A 309 -9.13 -39.69 -11.43
C SER A 309 -7.87 -38.98 -11.04
N ALA A 310 -6.79 -39.19 -11.76
CA ALA A 310 -5.52 -38.49 -11.65
C ALA A 310 -5.67 -37.05 -12.19
N ALA A 311 -6.31 -36.20 -11.46
CA ALA A 311 -6.37 -34.76 -11.72
C ALA A 311 -6.22 -34.03 -10.38
N ALA A 312 -5.30 -33.06 -10.36
CA ALA A 312 -4.90 -32.13 -9.29
C ALA A 312 -5.60 -32.35 -7.95
N THR A 313 -4.85 -32.70 -6.91
CA THR A 313 -5.34 -33.08 -5.56
C THR A 313 -6.19 -31.96 -4.95
N LYS A 314 -7.51 -32.01 -5.18
CA LYS A 314 -8.46 -31.05 -4.59
C LYS A 314 -8.41 -31.20 -3.08
N LYS A 315 -8.26 -30.08 -2.36
CA LYS A 315 -8.23 -30.07 -0.89
C LYS A 315 -9.55 -30.58 -0.32
N LYS A 316 -9.50 -31.41 0.74
CA LYS A 316 -10.71 -31.91 1.45
C LYS A 316 -11.37 -30.82 2.30
N GLN A 317 -10.69 -29.70 2.52
CA GLN A 317 -11.15 -28.57 3.30
C GLN A 317 -10.52 -27.27 2.79
N ARG A 318 -11.24 -26.17 2.99
CA ARG A 318 -10.75 -24.79 2.81
C ARG A 318 -11.21 -23.94 3.96
N HIS A 319 -10.49 -22.88 4.27
CA HIS A 319 -10.84 -22.02 5.40
C HIS A 319 -10.35 -20.59 5.18
N LEU A 320 -10.79 -19.69 6.03
CA LEU A 320 -10.34 -18.31 6.10
C LEU A 320 -10.46 -17.83 7.54
N TRP A 321 -9.38 -17.32 8.07
CA TRP A 321 -9.37 -16.54 9.29
C TRP A 321 -9.67 -15.08 8.99
N GLY A 322 -10.42 -14.43 9.89
CA GLY A 322 -10.64 -12.99 9.90
C GLY A 322 -10.42 -12.41 11.29
N ASP A 323 -9.79 -11.24 11.35
CA ASP A 323 -9.65 -10.42 12.56
C ASP A 323 -9.81 -8.94 12.17
N GLY A 324 -10.85 -8.28 12.67
CA GLY A 324 -11.07 -6.90 12.28
C GLY A 324 -12.29 -6.23 12.88
N LYS A 325 -12.36 -4.92 12.69
CA LYS A 325 -13.49 -4.08 13.06
C LYS A 325 -14.24 -3.64 11.79
N GLY A 326 -15.55 -3.80 11.78
CA GLY A 326 -16.37 -3.38 10.64
C GLY A 326 -17.37 -4.44 10.19
N SER A 327 -18.11 -4.11 9.13
CA SER A 327 -19.15 -4.98 8.57
C SER A 327 -18.56 -5.89 7.50
N PHE A 328 -17.99 -7.01 7.94
CA PHE A 328 -17.46 -8.05 7.05
C PHE A 328 -18.34 -9.31 7.13
N ARG A 329 -18.37 -10.04 6.03
CA ARG A 329 -19.03 -11.36 5.94
C ARG A 329 -18.06 -12.34 5.30
N THR A 330 -17.79 -13.45 5.95
CA THR A 330 -17.12 -14.60 5.34
C THR A 330 -18.15 -15.63 4.91
N ALA A 331 -18.12 -16.03 3.65
CA ALA A 331 -19.11 -16.95 3.09
C ALA A 331 -18.46 -18.28 2.70
N GLY A 332 -18.88 -19.35 3.38
CA GLY A 332 -18.64 -20.73 3.00
C GLY A 332 -19.79 -21.30 2.18
N LYS A 333 -19.73 -22.60 1.91
CA LYS A 333 -20.72 -23.32 1.08
C LYS A 333 -22.11 -23.31 1.71
N TYR A 334 -22.22 -23.68 3.00
CA TYR A 334 -23.49 -23.91 3.70
C TYR A 334 -23.90 -22.80 4.66
N SER A 335 -23.00 -21.90 5.02
CA SER A 335 -23.32 -20.73 5.84
C SER A 335 -22.49 -19.51 5.49
N SER A 336 -22.92 -18.36 6.01
CA SER A 336 -22.13 -17.13 6.03
C SER A 336 -22.09 -16.54 7.43
N ALA A 337 -20.93 -16.03 7.82
CA ALA A 337 -20.62 -15.42 9.11
C ALA A 337 -20.45 -13.92 8.96
N THR A 338 -21.34 -13.11 9.55
CA THR A 338 -21.26 -11.64 9.54
C THR A 338 -20.79 -11.15 10.90
N VAL A 339 -19.83 -10.23 10.89
CA VAL A 339 -19.08 -9.79 12.08
C VAL A 339 -19.08 -8.28 12.27
N ARG A 340 -18.88 -7.87 13.53
CA ARG A 340 -18.57 -6.49 13.92
C ARG A 340 -17.55 -6.53 15.05
N GLY A 341 -16.23 -6.39 14.73
CA GLY A 341 -15.18 -6.35 15.75
C GLY A 341 -14.85 -7.70 16.39
N THR A 342 -14.49 -8.70 15.60
CA THR A 342 -14.30 -10.10 16.05
C THR A 342 -13.03 -10.72 15.45
N LYS A 343 -12.59 -11.86 16.07
CA LYS A 343 -11.65 -12.81 15.47
C LYS A 343 -12.35 -14.15 15.30
N TRP A 344 -12.39 -14.66 14.07
CA TRP A 344 -13.15 -15.85 13.71
C TRP A 344 -12.51 -16.67 12.60
N LEU A 345 -12.93 -17.93 12.51
CA LEU A 345 -12.61 -18.86 11.43
C LEU A 345 -13.89 -19.31 10.73
N VAL A 346 -13.88 -19.33 9.40
CA VAL A 346 -14.87 -20.08 8.60
C VAL A 346 -14.15 -21.18 7.84
N LYS A 347 -14.65 -22.42 7.95
CA LYS A 347 -14.04 -23.60 7.35
C LYS A 347 -15.10 -24.45 6.67
N ASP A 348 -14.90 -24.70 5.37
CA ASP A 348 -15.70 -25.67 4.60
C ASP A 348 -15.02 -27.03 4.57
N SER A 349 -15.81 -28.06 4.74
CA SER A 349 -15.44 -29.49 4.60
C SER A 349 -16.64 -30.31 4.16
N CYS A 350 -16.46 -31.63 4.00
CA CYS A 350 -17.57 -32.53 3.74
C CYS A 350 -18.60 -32.60 4.88
N ALA A 351 -18.22 -32.28 6.12
CA ALA A 351 -19.13 -32.21 7.26
C ALA A 351 -20.04 -30.98 7.26
N GLY A 352 -19.72 -29.96 6.46
CA GLY A 352 -20.44 -28.69 6.40
C GLY A 352 -19.55 -27.48 6.44
N THR A 353 -20.13 -26.32 6.74
CA THR A 353 -19.43 -25.06 7.02
C THR A 353 -19.37 -24.80 8.53
N LEU A 354 -18.18 -24.88 9.12
CA LEU A 354 -17.91 -24.56 10.51
C LEU A 354 -17.57 -23.08 10.64
N THR A 355 -18.24 -22.37 11.54
CA THR A 355 -17.85 -21.04 12.05
C THR A 355 -17.39 -21.19 13.50
N ARG A 356 -16.15 -20.78 13.80
CA ARG A 356 -15.57 -20.73 15.16
C ARG A 356 -15.24 -19.29 15.53
N VAL A 357 -15.63 -18.85 16.72
CA VAL A 357 -15.38 -17.51 17.23
C VAL A 357 -14.34 -17.55 18.34
N VAL A 358 -13.26 -16.77 18.19
CA VAL A 358 -12.20 -16.65 19.20
C VAL A 358 -12.44 -15.45 20.10
N ARG A 359 -12.87 -14.31 19.50
CA ARG A 359 -13.15 -13.06 20.22
C ARG A 359 -14.41 -12.42 19.65
N GLY A 360 -15.24 -11.83 20.51
CA GLY A 360 -16.46 -11.11 20.13
C GLY A 360 -17.63 -12.02 19.79
N THR A 361 -18.48 -11.60 18.87
CA THR A 361 -19.73 -12.28 18.51
C THR A 361 -19.93 -12.26 17.00
N VAL A 362 -20.39 -13.38 16.45
CA VAL A 362 -20.62 -13.56 15.01
C VAL A 362 -22.07 -13.98 14.77
N THR A 363 -22.73 -13.33 13.80
CA THR A 363 -24.05 -13.74 13.32
C THR A 363 -23.87 -14.68 12.13
N VAL A 364 -24.28 -15.95 12.31
CA VAL A 364 -24.19 -17.00 11.29
C VAL A 364 -25.54 -17.20 10.63
N ARG A 365 -25.61 -17.03 9.29
CA ARG A 365 -26.76 -17.40 8.48
C ARG A 365 -26.54 -18.81 7.93
N ASP A 366 -27.24 -19.81 8.44
CA ASP A 366 -27.33 -21.16 7.89
C ASP A 366 -28.22 -21.13 6.64
N LYS A 367 -27.61 -21.44 5.48
CA LYS A 367 -28.28 -21.38 4.17
C LYS A 367 -29.18 -22.56 3.93
N VAL A 368 -28.88 -23.72 4.55
CA VAL A 368 -29.64 -24.99 4.39
C VAL A 368 -30.89 -24.96 5.24
N ARG A 369 -30.76 -24.55 6.51
CA ARG A 369 -31.89 -24.49 7.46
C ARG A 369 -32.62 -23.15 7.45
N ALA A 370 -32.18 -22.21 6.60
CA ALA A 370 -32.71 -20.85 6.48
C ALA A 370 -32.81 -20.09 7.83
N LYS A 371 -31.97 -20.44 8.84
CA LYS A 371 -31.99 -19.83 10.17
C LYS A 371 -30.73 -18.96 10.42
N THR A 372 -30.87 -18.07 11.39
CA THR A 372 -29.77 -17.23 11.88
C THR A 372 -29.41 -17.62 13.30
N VAL A 373 -28.12 -17.78 13.58
CA VAL A 373 -27.58 -18.18 14.89
C VAL A 373 -26.53 -17.20 15.32
N VAL A 374 -26.55 -16.77 16.58
CA VAL A 374 -25.51 -15.94 17.18
C VAL A 374 -24.51 -16.85 17.88
N VAL A 375 -23.22 -16.70 17.50
CA VAL A 375 -22.10 -17.49 18.04
C VAL A 375 -21.19 -16.55 18.82
N ALA A 376 -21.06 -16.79 20.12
CA ALA A 376 -20.16 -16.00 20.99
C ALA A 376 -18.75 -16.55 21.02
N ALA A 377 -17.83 -15.76 21.60
CA ALA A 377 -16.43 -16.14 21.82
C ALA A 377 -16.30 -17.54 22.50
N GLY A 378 -15.35 -18.34 22.06
CA GLY A 378 -15.11 -19.71 22.51
C GLY A 378 -16.10 -20.75 21.96
N LYS A 379 -17.14 -20.35 21.24
CA LYS A 379 -18.17 -21.24 20.67
C LYS A 379 -17.99 -21.44 19.17
N SER A 380 -18.68 -22.45 18.65
CA SER A 380 -18.71 -22.73 17.20
C SER A 380 -20.09 -23.18 16.76
N TYR A 381 -20.37 -23.03 15.47
CA TYR A 381 -21.58 -23.50 14.80
C TYR A 381 -21.20 -24.23 13.50
N LEU A 382 -21.79 -25.41 13.29
CA LEU A 382 -21.64 -26.22 12.08
C LEU A 382 -22.96 -26.23 11.29
N ALA A 383 -22.97 -25.53 10.15
CA ALA A 383 -24.05 -25.68 9.17
C ALA A 383 -23.78 -26.93 8.33
N LYS A 384 -24.59 -27.96 8.51
CA LYS A 384 -24.48 -29.24 7.79
C LYS A 384 -25.09 -29.15 6.38
N PRO A 385 -24.68 -30.03 5.44
CA PRO A 385 -25.28 -30.16 4.12
C PRO A 385 -26.77 -30.42 4.15
#